data_a882e7e617ef516c518c4d73e1cbd209
#
_entry.id   a882e7e617ef516c518c4d73e1cbd209
#
_cell.length_a   1.000
_cell.length_b   1.000
_cell.length_c   1.000
_cell.angle_alpha   90.00
_cell.angle_beta   90.00
_cell.angle_gamma   90.00
#
_symmetry.space_group_name_H-M   'P 1'
#
loop_
_entity.id
_entity.type
_entity.pdbx_description
1 polymer ?
#
loop_
_entity_poly.entity_id
_entity_poly.type
_entity_poly.pdbx_seq_one_letter_code
_entity_poly.pdbx_strand_id
1 'polypeptide(L)'
;MYAPYPENMMESIKKVEATRAERMATEPRRLTADEKDALLKEFHPDYNPDAFAQIKVGPNKGQKAPLELAEMLHSTSRLLHEKIDLTKIDYDVDVLVIGGGGAGSSCAIEAHNAGANVMIVTKLRIGDANTMMAEGGIQAADKENDSPVQHYLDCFGGGHFAAKPELVKRLVMEAPDAIKWLNDLGVEFDKEDDGTMITTHGGGTSRKRMHAAQDYSGSEIMRTIRDEVLNLGIPVVEFTSAVELLKDEKGQTAGAVLLNMETGDYSVARAKTVVIATGGAGRMHYQGFPTSNHYGATADGLVLGYRAGASLLYQDSIQYHPTGAIYPSQILGALVTEKVRSVGAQLVNANGEAYIHPLETRDVNASGVIRECEEGRGVEVPGGLKGVWLDTPMIEILGGEGTIEKRIPAMFRMYMNYGVDMRKVPIVIYPTLHYQNGGLEIDGDGFTKEIPNLLVAGEAAGGIHGRNRLMGNSLLDVIVFGRNAGKKAAAKCKEVELGEMNLDHIYAYEKELKAAGAETDKVSPLLLPNYARHEQR
;
A
#
# COMPACT_ATOMS: atom_id res chain seq x y z
N MET A 1 -19.54 -23.66 -20.22
CA MET A 1 -19.72 -24.30 -18.90
C MET A 1 -19.57 -23.18 -17.88
N TYR A 2 -20.62 -22.89 -17.12
CA TYR A 2 -20.54 -21.82 -16.11
C TYR A 2 -19.68 -22.30 -14.96
N ALA A 3 -18.99 -21.37 -14.29
CA ALA A 3 -18.26 -21.67 -13.08
C ALA A 3 -19.12 -22.48 -12.14
N PRO A 4 -18.52 -23.39 -11.41
CA PRO A 4 -19.25 -24.23 -10.46
C PRO A 4 -19.60 -23.41 -9.21
N TYR A 5 -20.45 -22.40 -9.37
CA TYR A 5 -21.08 -21.80 -8.20
C TYR A 5 -22.02 -22.85 -7.57
N PRO A 6 -21.93 -23.07 -6.27
CA PRO A 6 -22.85 -23.91 -5.53
C PRO A 6 -24.32 -23.46 -5.71
N GLU A 7 -25.26 -24.34 -5.45
CA GLU A 7 -26.69 -24.09 -5.69
C GLU A 7 -27.21 -22.85 -4.94
N ASN A 8 -26.80 -22.66 -3.66
CA ASN A 8 -27.15 -21.49 -2.87
C ASN A 8 -26.67 -20.17 -3.51
N MET A 9 -25.49 -20.17 -4.11
CA MET A 9 -24.96 -19.00 -4.81
C MET A 9 -25.73 -18.78 -6.12
N MET A 10 -26.07 -19.81 -6.86
CA MET A 10 -26.87 -19.70 -8.09
C MET A 10 -28.28 -19.15 -7.83
N GLU A 11 -28.92 -19.52 -6.71
CA GLU A 11 -30.19 -18.91 -6.29
C GLU A 11 -30.07 -17.40 -6.02
N SER A 12 -28.99 -16.98 -5.36
CA SER A 12 -28.73 -15.58 -5.13
C SER A 12 -28.43 -14.82 -6.43
N ILE A 13 -27.68 -15.41 -7.37
CA ILE A 13 -27.44 -14.82 -8.71
C ILE A 13 -28.74 -14.53 -9.44
N LYS A 14 -29.71 -15.42 -9.38
CA LYS A 14 -31.04 -15.19 -9.99
C LYS A 14 -31.73 -13.94 -9.42
N LYS A 15 -31.58 -13.66 -8.12
CA LYS A 15 -32.13 -12.46 -7.50
C LYS A 15 -31.37 -11.20 -8.00
N VAL A 16 -30.05 -11.28 -8.13
CA VAL A 16 -29.24 -10.20 -8.71
C VAL A 16 -29.67 -9.88 -10.15
N GLU A 17 -29.90 -10.92 -10.96
CA GLU A 17 -30.37 -10.77 -12.34
C GLU A 17 -31.78 -10.17 -12.40
N ALA A 18 -32.69 -10.59 -11.53
CA ALA A 18 -34.08 -10.13 -11.50
C ALA A 18 -34.19 -8.61 -11.19
N THR A 19 -33.30 -8.06 -10.37
CA THR A 19 -33.30 -6.64 -9.99
C THR A 19 -32.45 -5.75 -10.91
N ARG A 20 -31.67 -6.33 -11.83
CA ARG A 20 -30.70 -5.60 -12.64
C ARG A 20 -31.33 -4.47 -13.46
N ALA A 21 -32.46 -4.68 -14.08
CA ALA A 21 -33.15 -3.66 -14.88
C ALA A 21 -33.57 -2.45 -14.04
N GLU A 22 -34.07 -2.68 -12.81
CA GLU A 22 -34.41 -1.61 -11.87
C GLU A 22 -33.16 -0.85 -11.41
N ARG A 23 -32.12 -1.57 -11.04
CA ARG A 23 -30.83 -0.99 -10.59
C ARG A 23 -30.12 -0.19 -11.68
N MET A 24 -30.32 -0.52 -12.95
CA MET A 24 -29.82 0.26 -14.08
C MET A 24 -30.58 1.57 -14.25
N ALA A 25 -31.85 1.62 -13.91
CA ALA A 25 -32.69 2.81 -14.01
C ALA A 25 -32.50 3.77 -12.81
N THR A 26 -31.94 3.26 -11.69
CA THR A 26 -31.85 4.01 -10.43
C THR A 26 -30.43 3.88 -9.84
N GLU A 27 -29.60 4.91 -10.00
CA GLU A 27 -28.28 4.91 -9.37
C GLU A 27 -28.42 5.05 -7.84
N PRO A 28 -27.74 4.21 -7.04
CA PRO A 28 -27.71 4.39 -5.60
C PRO A 28 -27.21 5.77 -5.21
N ARG A 29 -27.91 6.48 -4.31
CA ARG A 29 -27.49 7.78 -3.83
C ARG A 29 -26.19 7.70 -3.03
N ARG A 30 -25.45 8.79 -3.01
CA ARG A 30 -24.33 8.94 -2.09
C ARG A 30 -24.84 9.20 -0.67
N LEU A 31 -24.12 8.65 0.31
CA LEU A 31 -24.43 8.88 1.72
C LEU A 31 -24.10 10.31 2.12
N THR A 32 -24.87 10.85 3.05
CA THR A 32 -24.54 12.11 3.73
C THR A 32 -23.32 11.94 4.64
N ALA A 33 -22.74 13.04 5.12
CA ALA A 33 -21.61 12.98 6.04
C ALA A 33 -21.95 12.21 7.33
N ASP A 34 -23.13 12.49 7.91
CA ASP A 34 -23.58 11.83 9.14
C ASP A 34 -23.83 10.31 8.95
N GLU A 35 -24.39 9.91 7.80
CA GLU A 35 -24.58 8.50 7.46
C GLU A 35 -23.26 7.78 7.26
N LYS A 36 -22.25 8.42 6.63
CA LYS A 36 -20.91 7.88 6.50
C LYS A 36 -20.26 7.70 7.86
N ASP A 37 -20.34 8.71 8.70
CA ASP A 37 -19.77 8.68 10.05
C ASP A 37 -20.38 7.56 10.90
N ALA A 38 -21.70 7.38 10.85
CA ALA A 38 -22.38 6.31 11.55
C ALA A 38 -21.93 4.92 11.03
N LEU A 39 -21.92 4.75 9.71
CA LEU A 39 -21.50 3.50 9.07
C LEU A 39 -20.04 3.14 9.41
N LEU A 40 -19.12 4.11 9.39
CA LEU A 40 -17.72 3.88 9.73
C LEU A 40 -17.55 3.49 11.19
N LYS A 41 -18.18 4.20 12.12
CA LYS A 41 -18.09 3.93 13.56
C LYS A 41 -18.59 2.55 13.95
N GLU A 42 -19.59 2.04 13.24
CA GLU A 42 -20.21 0.76 13.55
C GLU A 42 -19.51 -0.42 12.86
N PHE A 43 -19.06 -0.26 11.60
CA PHE A 43 -18.62 -1.38 10.76
C PHE A 43 -17.18 -1.29 10.26
N HIS A 44 -16.50 -0.13 10.36
CA HIS A 44 -15.11 -0.07 9.89
C HIS A 44 -14.16 -0.70 10.91
N PRO A 45 -13.25 -1.60 10.46
CA PRO A 45 -12.37 -2.35 11.38
C PRO A 45 -11.48 -1.47 12.28
N ASP A 46 -11.13 -0.24 11.86
CA ASP A 46 -10.34 0.69 12.69
C ASP A 46 -11.09 1.18 13.95
N TYR A 47 -12.40 0.98 14.02
CA TYR A 47 -13.22 1.31 15.19
C TYR A 47 -13.47 0.12 16.13
N ASN A 48 -13.00 -1.08 15.78
CA ASN A 48 -13.04 -2.23 16.66
C ASN A 48 -12.03 -2.06 17.82
N PRO A 49 -12.45 -1.82 19.07
CA PRO A 49 -11.53 -1.54 20.16
C PRO A 49 -10.64 -2.74 20.53
N ASP A 50 -11.12 -3.95 20.29
CA ASP A 50 -10.42 -5.20 20.64
C ASP A 50 -9.27 -5.52 19.66
N ALA A 51 -9.19 -4.81 18.53
CA ALA A 51 -8.17 -5.00 17.53
C ALA A 51 -6.89 -4.17 17.73
N PHE A 52 -6.84 -3.38 18.81
CA PHE A 52 -5.74 -2.45 19.08
C PHE A 52 -5.14 -2.65 20.46
N ALA A 53 -3.84 -2.41 20.57
CA ALA A 53 -3.11 -2.34 21.84
C ALA A 53 -2.42 -0.98 21.98
N GLN A 54 -2.16 -0.60 23.24
CA GLN A 54 -1.30 0.55 23.53
C GLN A 54 0.17 0.20 23.28
N ILE A 55 0.86 1.05 22.58
CA ILE A 55 2.31 0.99 22.44
C ILE A 55 2.93 1.31 23.81
N LYS A 56 3.81 0.43 24.30
CA LYS A 56 4.38 0.50 25.64
C LYS A 56 5.72 1.22 25.72
N VAL A 57 6.44 1.34 24.60
CA VAL A 57 7.81 1.86 24.51
C VAL A 57 7.97 2.77 23.29
N GLY A 58 9.04 3.56 23.28
CA GLY A 58 9.43 4.39 22.14
C GLY A 58 8.62 5.70 22.00
N PRO A 59 8.80 6.42 20.88
CA PRO A 59 8.26 7.78 20.70
C PRO A 59 6.72 7.87 20.81
N ASN A 60 6.01 6.83 20.40
CA ASN A 60 4.54 6.79 20.40
C ASN A 60 3.95 6.07 21.65
N LYS A 61 4.72 5.94 22.73
CA LYS A 61 4.25 5.32 23.97
C LYS A 61 2.92 5.90 24.42
N GLY A 62 1.96 5.00 24.73
CA GLY A 62 0.60 5.35 25.15
C GLY A 62 -0.40 5.54 23.99
N GLN A 63 0.05 5.63 22.75
CA GLN A 63 -0.83 5.62 21.59
C GLN A 63 -1.23 4.18 21.22
N LYS A 64 -2.33 4.04 20.49
CA LYS A 64 -2.79 2.73 20.01
C LYS A 64 -2.19 2.36 18.66
N ALA A 65 -1.99 1.07 18.44
CA ALA A 65 -1.67 0.47 17.15
C ALA A 65 -2.42 -0.86 16.99
N PRO A 66 -2.63 -1.37 15.77
CA PRO A 66 -3.13 -2.73 15.58
C PRO A 66 -2.32 -3.73 16.42
N LEU A 67 -2.98 -4.76 16.96
CA LEU A 67 -2.35 -5.75 17.84
C LEU A 67 -1.07 -6.32 17.23
N GLU A 68 -1.12 -6.70 15.97
CA GLU A 68 0.00 -7.33 15.26
C GLU A 68 1.17 -6.36 15.05
N LEU A 69 0.89 -5.07 14.78
CA LEU A 69 1.94 -4.05 14.68
C LEU A 69 2.53 -3.74 16.06
N ALA A 70 1.69 -3.58 17.08
CA ALA A 70 2.14 -3.35 18.45
C ALA A 70 3.06 -4.49 18.92
N GLU A 71 2.74 -5.74 18.57
CA GLU A 71 3.58 -6.90 18.87
C GLU A 71 4.96 -6.80 18.20
N MET A 72 5.04 -6.38 16.93
CA MET A 72 6.33 -6.18 16.26
C MET A 72 7.13 -5.03 16.88
N LEU A 73 6.47 -3.95 17.27
CA LEU A 73 7.11 -2.83 17.99
C LEU A 73 7.60 -3.24 19.39
N HIS A 74 6.95 -4.21 20.04
CA HIS A 74 7.38 -4.75 21.34
C HIS A 74 8.35 -5.93 21.21
N SER A 75 8.70 -6.36 20.00
CA SER A 75 9.60 -7.49 19.77
C SER A 75 11.07 -7.07 19.92
N THR A 76 11.90 -8.01 20.34
CA THR A 76 13.35 -7.81 20.48
C THR A 76 14.04 -7.72 19.11
N SER A 77 15.20 -7.06 19.08
CA SER A 77 16.03 -6.98 17.86
C SER A 77 16.63 -8.34 17.50
N ARG A 78 16.71 -8.65 16.21
CA ARG A 78 17.48 -9.81 15.71
C ARG A 78 18.94 -9.75 16.09
N LEU A 79 19.50 -8.55 16.24
CA LEU A 79 20.92 -8.35 16.52
C LEU A 79 21.26 -8.30 18.02
N LEU A 80 20.26 -8.42 18.92
CA LEU A 80 20.51 -8.26 20.36
C LEU A 80 21.62 -9.18 20.90
N HIS A 81 21.72 -10.39 20.36
CA HIS A 81 22.70 -11.41 20.77
C HIS A 81 23.76 -11.71 19.71
N GLU A 82 23.74 -10.99 18.60
CA GLU A 82 24.71 -11.15 17.51
C GLU A 82 25.94 -10.27 17.75
N LYS A 83 27.08 -10.75 17.29
CA LYS A 83 28.33 -9.98 17.31
C LYS A 83 28.65 -9.49 15.90
N ILE A 84 28.27 -8.28 15.61
CA ILE A 84 28.54 -7.63 14.32
C ILE A 84 29.79 -6.77 14.45
N ASP A 85 30.79 -7.06 13.59
CA ASP A 85 31.99 -6.23 13.49
C ASP A 85 31.70 -5.00 12.60
N LEU A 86 31.35 -3.89 13.22
CA LEU A 86 31.02 -2.64 12.52
C LEU A 86 32.24 -1.96 11.87
N THR A 87 33.46 -2.43 12.12
CA THR A 87 34.68 -1.92 11.47
C THR A 87 34.87 -2.55 10.08
N LYS A 88 34.27 -3.72 9.85
CA LYS A 88 34.26 -4.40 8.55
C LYS A 88 33.11 -3.86 7.71
N ILE A 89 33.39 -2.88 6.87
CA ILE A 89 32.40 -2.28 5.97
C ILE A 89 32.36 -3.08 4.66
N ASP A 90 31.22 -3.71 4.37
CA ASP A 90 31.02 -4.48 3.14
C ASP A 90 30.54 -3.60 1.99
N TYR A 91 29.74 -2.54 2.30
CA TYR A 91 29.26 -1.56 1.34
C TYR A 91 29.46 -0.14 1.90
N ASP A 92 29.95 0.77 1.05
CA ASP A 92 30.19 2.16 1.41
C ASP A 92 29.61 3.07 0.32
N VAL A 93 28.52 3.78 0.65
CA VAL A 93 27.75 4.58 -0.32
C VAL A 93 27.35 5.95 0.23
N ASP A 94 26.97 6.88 -0.65
CA ASP A 94 26.40 8.16 -0.23
C ASP A 94 24.94 7.99 0.23
N VAL A 95 24.17 7.18 -0.52
CA VAL A 95 22.73 6.96 -0.30
C VAL A 95 22.43 5.47 -0.29
N LEU A 96 21.94 4.97 0.84
CA LEU A 96 21.41 3.59 0.96
C LEU A 96 19.88 3.64 0.85
N VAL A 97 19.32 2.99 -0.15
CA VAL A 97 17.87 2.85 -0.32
C VAL A 97 17.44 1.46 0.14
N ILE A 98 16.58 1.38 1.15
CA ILE A 98 16.02 0.15 1.70
C ILE A 98 14.64 -0.10 1.11
N GLY A 99 14.57 -1.00 0.13
CA GLY A 99 13.35 -1.39 -0.59
C GLY A 99 13.45 -1.16 -2.10
N GLY A 100 13.16 -2.20 -2.87
CA GLY A 100 13.23 -2.23 -4.34
C GLY A 100 11.90 -2.03 -5.07
N GLY A 101 10.88 -1.46 -4.40
CA GLY A 101 9.59 -1.09 -5.00
C GLY A 101 9.62 0.26 -5.72
N GLY A 102 8.45 0.78 -6.08
CA GLY A 102 8.33 2.03 -6.82
C GLY A 102 9.02 3.22 -6.17
N ALA A 103 8.85 3.42 -4.85
CA ALA A 103 9.47 4.53 -4.14
C ALA A 103 10.99 4.42 -4.10
N GLY A 104 11.52 3.22 -3.79
CA GLY A 104 12.96 3.00 -3.73
C GLY A 104 13.63 3.12 -5.10
N SER A 105 13.03 2.56 -6.14
CA SER A 105 13.57 2.66 -7.51
C SER A 105 13.56 4.11 -8.00
N SER A 106 12.47 4.85 -7.82
CA SER A 106 12.38 6.28 -8.17
C SER A 106 13.39 7.12 -7.39
N CYS A 107 13.58 6.80 -6.10
CA CYS A 107 14.58 7.44 -5.25
C CYS A 107 16.00 7.21 -5.78
N ALA A 108 16.35 5.98 -6.10
CA ALA A 108 17.68 5.62 -6.57
C ALA A 108 18.01 6.27 -7.92
N ILE A 109 17.06 6.33 -8.86
CA ILE A 109 17.22 7.01 -10.15
C ILE A 109 17.56 8.49 -9.93
N GLU A 110 16.77 9.19 -9.11
CA GLU A 110 17.00 10.63 -8.90
C GLU A 110 18.27 10.91 -8.07
N ALA A 111 18.62 10.05 -7.12
CA ALA A 111 19.88 10.18 -6.37
C ALA A 111 21.09 9.97 -7.30
N HIS A 112 21.04 8.96 -8.17
CA HIS A 112 22.07 8.70 -9.18
C HIS A 112 22.22 9.88 -10.13
N ASN A 113 21.10 10.39 -10.67
CA ASN A 113 21.09 11.52 -11.61
C ASN A 113 21.61 12.81 -10.95
N ALA A 114 21.50 12.95 -9.63
CA ALA A 114 22.10 14.04 -8.85
C ALA A 114 23.58 13.81 -8.50
N GLY A 115 24.18 12.71 -8.99
CA GLY A 115 25.61 12.38 -8.86
C GLY A 115 26.01 11.70 -7.55
N ALA A 116 25.07 11.17 -6.77
CA ALA A 116 25.36 10.39 -5.57
C ALA A 116 25.73 8.94 -5.90
N ASN A 117 26.66 8.35 -5.13
CA ASN A 117 26.87 6.91 -5.11
C ASN A 117 25.71 6.27 -4.33
N VAL A 118 24.77 5.64 -5.04
CA VAL A 118 23.55 5.07 -4.48
C VAL A 118 23.51 3.56 -4.66
N MET A 119 22.93 2.84 -3.68
CA MET A 119 22.66 1.41 -3.73
C MET A 119 21.26 1.12 -3.22
N ILE A 120 20.59 0.16 -3.87
CA ILE A 120 19.32 -0.41 -3.38
C ILE A 120 19.62 -1.74 -2.69
N VAL A 121 19.05 -1.95 -1.51
CA VAL A 121 18.94 -3.25 -0.86
C VAL A 121 17.49 -3.67 -0.79
N THR A 122 17.18 -4.90 -1.19
CA THR A 122 15.81 -5.42 -1.20
C THR A 122 15.75 -6.88 -0.78
N LYS A 123 14.83 -7.22 0.12
CA LYS A 123 14.70 -8.58 0.65
C LYS A 123 14.20 -9.63 -0.35
N LEU A 124 13.61 -9.17 -1.46
CA LEU A 124 13.19 -9.97 -2.61
C LEU A 124 13.87 -9.40 -3.86
N ARG A 125 13.38 -9.71 -5.07
CA ARG A 125 13.92 -9.11 -6.29
C ARG A 125 13.47 -7.65 -6.43
N ILE A 126 14.22 -6.88 -7.15
CA ILE A 126 13.79 -5.52 -7.50
C ILE A 126 12.48 -5.58 -8.31
N GLY A 127 11.49 -4.80 -7.88
CA GLY A 127 10.15 -4.80 -8.45
C GLY A 127 9.17 -5.76 -7.78
N ASP A 128 9.62 -6.74 -7.00
CA ASP A 128 8.75 -7.62 -6.22
C ASP A 128 8.15 -6.82 -5.04
N ALA A 129 7.10 -6.06 -5.31
CA ALA A 129 6.50 -5.11 -4.37
C ALA A 129 5.02 -4.84 -4.68
N ASN A 130 4.31 -4.17 -3.77
CA ASN A 130 2.92 -3.74 -3.99
C ASN A 130 2.76 -2.85 -5.23
N THR A 131 3.79 -2.10 -5.61
CA THR A 131 3.77 -1.27 -6.83
C THR A 131 3.48 -2.13 -8.07
N MET A 132 4.12 -3.29 -8.21
CA MET A 132 3.90 -4.22 -9.32
C MET A 132 2.45 -4.73 -9.38
N MET A 133 1.79 -4.84 -8.23
CA MET A 133 0.44 -5.41 -8.10
C MET A 133 -0.68 -4.38 -8.25
N ALA A 134 -0.36 -3.09 -8.35
CA ALA A 134 -1.36 -2.05 -8.47
C ALA A 134 -1.99 -2.04 -9.88
N GLU A 135 -3.30 -2.02 -9.95
CA GLU A 135 -4.06 -2.19 -11.20
C GLU A 135 -4.78 -0.93 -11.65
N GLY A 136 -5.11 -0.05 -10.69
CA GLY A 136 -6.10 1.01 -10.90
C GLY A 136 -5.61 2.24 -11.67
N GLY A 137 -4.33 2.55 -11.63
CA GLY A 137 -3.75 3.75 -12.23
C GLY A 137 -3.17 4.74 -11.23
N ILE A 138 -2.74 5.89 -11.76
CA ILE A 138 -2.08 6.99 -11.03
C ILE A 138 -2.84 8.30 -11.28
N GLN A 139 -3.07 9.10 -10.23
CA GLN A 139 -3.77 10.38 -10.36
C GLN A 139 -2.83 11.53 -10.73
N ALA A 140 -3.25 12.39 -11.65
CA ALA A 140 -2.64 13.70 -11.88
C ALA A 140 -3.64 14.66 -12.52
N ALA A 141 -3.68 15.89 -12.00
CA ALA A 141 -4.52 16.97 -12.53
C ALA A 141 -3.74 17.69 -13.65
N ASP A 142 -3.69 17.10 -14.83
CA ASP A 142 -2.95 17.56 -16.02
C ASP A 142 -3.84 18.02 -17.18
N LYS A 143 -5.18 18.06 -16.99
CA LYS A 143 -6.16 18.47 -18.00
C LYS A 143 -6.72 19.86 -17.68
N GLU A 144 -7.16 20.58 -18.72
CA GLU A 144 -7.69 21.96 -18.60
C GLU A 144 -8.91 22.09 -17.67
N ASN A 145 -9.72 21.03 -17.55
CA ASN A 145 -10.93 21.01 -16.72
C ASN A 145 -10.65 20.55 -15.27
N ASP A 146 -9.38 20.42 -14.87
CA ASP A 146 -8.95 20.03 -13.54
C ASP A 146 -7.80 20.94 -13.04
N SER A 147 -7.42 20.80 -11.78
CA SER A 147 -6.30 21.55 -11.21
C SER A 147 -5.69 20.83 -10.01
N PRO A 148 -4.41 21.08 -9.70
CA PRO A 148 -3.81 20.62 -8.45
C PRO A 148 -4.57 21.05 -7.20
N VAL A 149 -5.23 22.22 -7.22
CA VAL A 149 -6.07 22.70 -6.11
C VAL A 149 -7.29 21.80 -5.92
N GLN A 150 -7.99 21.43 -7.02
CA GLN A 150 -9.12 20.51 -6.93
C GLN A 150 -8.68 19.12 -6.49
N HIS A 151 -7.52 18.63 -6.97
CA HIS A 151 -6.91 17.38 -6.53
C HIS A 151 -6.57 17.43 -5.03
N TYR A 152 -6.03 18.57 -4.54
CA TYR A 152 -5.76 18.78 -3.12
C TYR A 152 -7.02 18.67 -2.27
N LEU A 153 -8.11 19.32 -2.67
CA LEU A 153 -9.39 19.28 -1.93
C LEU A 153 -9.95 17.86 -1.86
N ASP A 154 -9.90 17.11 -2.96
CA ASP A 154 -10.31 15.71 -2.99
C ASP A 154 -9.46 14.85 -2.03
N CYS A 155 -8.13 15.00 -2.07
CA CYS A 155 -7.21 14.24 -1.21
C CYS A 155 -7.42 14.58 0.27
N PHE A 156 -7.51 15.87 0.60
CA PHE A 156 -7.63 16.33 1.97
C PHE A 156 -8.97 15.94 2.59
N GLY A 157 -10.07 16.12 1.84
CA GLY A 157 -11.40 15.68 2.24
C GLY A 157 -11.53 14.16 2.32
N GLY A 158 -11.03 13.45 1.30
CA GLY A 158 -11.03 11.98 1.26
C GLY A 158 -10.17 11.35 2.36
N GLY A 159 -9.14 12.03 2.81
CA GLY A 159 -8.27 11.66 3.94
C GLY A 159 -8.81 12.05 5.33
N HIS A 160 -10.09 12.41 5.43
CA HIS A 160 -10.76 12.87 6.66
C HIS A 160 -10.12 14.12 7.28
N PHE A 161 -9.58 15.02 6.45
CA PHE A 161 -8.92 16.27 6.87
C PHE A 161 -7.72 16.05 7.82
N ALA A 162 -7.17 14.83 7.86
CA ALA A 162 -6.10 14.44 8.76
C ALA A 162 -4.70 14.49 8.11
N ALA A 163 -4.62 14.59 6.78
CA ALA A 163 -3.34 14.66 6.08
C ALA A 163 -2.55 15.94 6.44
N LYS A 164 -1.22 15.85 6.40
CA LYS A 164 -0.38 17.03 6.54
C LYS A 164 -0.49 17.91 5.29
N PRO A 165 -0.90 19.18 5.42
CA PRO A 165 -1.14 20.06 4.26
C PRO A 165 0.05 20.20 3.31
N GLU A 166 1.28 20.30 3.85
CA GLU A 166 2.50 20.41 3.07
C GLU A 166 2.79 19.15 2.24
N LEU A 167 2.46 17.95 2.77
CA LEU A 167 2.64 16.69 2.05
C LEU A 167 1.62 16.53 0.93
N VAL A 168 0.34 16.84 1.21
CA VAL A 168 -0.70 16.82 0.15
C VAL A 168 -0.39 17.84 -0.92
N LYS A 169 0.07 19.04 -0.55
CA LYS A 169 0.47 20.07 -1.52
C LYS A 169 1.57 19.55 -2.45
N ARG A 170 2.65 18.94 -1.90
CA ARG A 170 3.71 18.34 -2.72
C ARG A 170 3.15 17.27 -3.65
N LEU A 171 2.38 16.33 -3.11
CA LEU A 171 1.78 15.23 -3.86
C LEU A 171 1.06 15.72 -5.12
N VAL A 172 0.17 16.70 -4.97
CA VAL A 172 -0.70 17.14 -6.08
C VAL A 172 -0.02 18.13 -7.02
N MET A 173 0.91 18.96 -6.51
CA MET A 173 1.62 19.93 -7.34
C MET A 173 2.67 19.27 -8.25
N GLU A 174 3.30 18.18 -7.79
CA GLU A 174 4.29 17.43 -8.56
C GLU A 174 3.66 16.31 -9.43
N ALA A 175 2.35 16.06 -9.30
CA ALA A 175 1.65 15.00 -10.01
C ALA A 175 1.75 15.11 -11.55
N PRO A 176 1.51 16.28 -12.18
CA PRO A 176 1.66 16.40 -13.64
C PRO A 176 3.08 16.10 -14.14
N ASP A 177 4.10 16.56 -13.39
CA ASP A 177 5.50 16.26 -13.72
C ASP A 177 5.83 14.79 -13.52
N ALA A 178 5.25 14.13 -12.52
CA ALA A 178 5.41 12.69 -12.30
C ALA A 178 4.87 11.86 -13.48
N ILE A 179 3.69 12.21 -14.01
CA ILE A 179 3.12 11.57 -15.21
C ILE A 179 4.02 11.79 -16.43
N LYS A 180 4.48 13.03 -16.63
CA LYS A 180 5.40 13.35 -17.70
C LYS A 180 6.70 12.53 -17.60
N TRP A 181 7.31 12.48 -16.43
CA TRP A 181 8.53 11.72 -16.17
C TRP A 181 8.36 10.22 -16.47
N LEU A 182 7.25 9.61 -16.01
CA LEU A 182 6.93 8.21 -16.32
C LEU A 182 6.73 7.97 -17.83
N ASN A 183 6.02 8.86 -18.50
CA ASN A 183 5.83 8.77 -19.96
C ASN A 183 7.15 8.93 -20.72
N ASP A 184 8.02 9.84 -20.30
CA ASP A 184 9.33 10.06 -20.90
C ASP A 184 10.27 8.85 -20.71
N LEU A 185 10.12 8.10 -19.60
CA LEU A 185 10.80 6.83 -19.37
C LEU A 185 10.23 5.66 -20.19
N GLY A 186 9.05 5.83 -20.82
CA GLY A 186 8.44 4.81 -21.66
C GLY A 186 7.33 4.00 -21.00
N VAL A 187 6.63 4.56 -20.00
CA VAL A 187 5.39 3.96 -19.50
C VAL A 187 4.27 4.10 -20.53
N GLU A 188 3.70 2.99 -20.95
CA GLU A 188 2.65 2.90 -21.95
C GLU A 188 1.26 3.14 -21.32
N PHE A 189 0.95 4.43 -21.05
CA PHE A 189 -0.38 4.83 -20.63
C PHE A 189 -1.41 4.69 -21.75
N ASP A 190 -2.68 4.43 -21.39
CA ASP A 190 -3.82 4.43 -22.32
C ASP A 190 -3.95 5.81 -23.00
N LYS A 191 -3.98 5.84 -24.34
CA LYS A 191 -4.06 7.06 -25.15
C LYS A 191 -5.17 6.96 -26.18
N GLU A 192 -5.71 8.10 -26.57
CA GLU A 192 -6.53 8.25 -27.77
C GLU A 192 -5.64 8.18 -29.03
N ASP A 193 -6.26 8.09 -30.20
CA ASP A 193 -5.55 7.99 -31.49
C ASP A 193 -4.65 9.21 -31.78
N ASP A 194 -4.93 10.35 -31.18
CA ASP A 194 -4.14 11.58 -31.30
C ASP A 194 -2.97 11.67 -30.30
N GLY A 195 -2.78 10.64 -29.46
CA GLY A 195 -1.76 10.57 -28.42
C GLY A 195 -2.14 11.22 -27.10
N THR A 196 -3.34 11.77 -26.96
CA THR A 196 -3.84 12.34 -25.71
C THR A 196 -4.09 11.23 -24.67
N MET A 197 -3.54 11.37 -23.46
CA MET A 197 -3.75 10.38 -22.40
C MET A 197 -5.20 10.33 -21.95
N ILE A 198 -5.75 9.13 -21.89
CA ILE A 198 -7.11 8.85 -21.39
C ILE A 198 -7.11 8.96 -19.88
N THR A 199 -8.11 9.65 -19.32
CA THR A 199 -8.31 9.72 -17.88
C THR A 199 -9.70 9.23 -17.46
N THR A 200 -9.78 8.61 -16.28
CA THR A 200 -11.03 8.08 -15.72
C THR A 200 -11.26 8.59 -14.29
N HIS A 201 -12.49 8.39 -13.76
CA HIS A 201 -12.77 8.64 -12.35
C HIS A 201 -12.19 7.55 -11.45
N GLY A 202 -11.68 7.94 -10.28
CA GLY A 202 -11.47 7.06 -9.13
C GLY A 202 -12.57 7.28 -8.08
N GLY A 203 -12.70 6.35 -7.13
CA GLY A 203 -13.59 6.52 -5.98
C GLY A 203 -13.20 7.74 -5.14
N GLY A 204 -14.19 8.55 -4.77
CA GLY A 204 -14.00 9.76 -4.00
C GLY A 204 -13.41 10.95 -4.76
N THR A 205 -13.17 10.86 -6.09
CA THR A 205 -12.64 11.96 -6.89
C THR A 205 -13.74 12.79 -7.54
N SER A 206 -13.53 14.11 -7.60
CA SER A 206 -14.46 15.05 -8.23
C SER A 206 -14.23 15.22 -9.75
N ARG A 207 -13.07 14.78 -10.25
CA ARG A 207 -12.66 14.92 -11.65
C ARG A 207 -12.04 13.63 -12.20
N LYS A 208 -12.05 13.49 -13.54
CA LYS A 208 -11.36 12.41 -14.25
C LYS A 208 -9.88 12.75 -14.32
N ARG A 209 -9.05 12.15 -13.49
CA ARG A 209 -7.59 12.37 -13.46
C ARG A 209 -6.76 11.10 -13.31
N MET A 210 -7.41 9.94 -13.40
CA MET A 210 -6.75 8.65 -13.28
C MET A 210 -6.15 8.24 -14.62
N HIS A 211 -4.83 8.22 -14.73
CA HIS A 211 -4.08 7.67 -15.85
C HIS A 211 -3.82 6.19 -15.61
N ALA A 212 -3.98 5.36 -16.61
CA ALA A 212 -3.84 3.92 -16.46
C ALA A 212 -3.19 3.29 -17.72
N ALA A 213 -2.63 2.10 -17.55
CA ALA A 213 -2.28 1.17 -18.61
C ALA A 213 -3.23 -0.03 -18.45
N GLN A 214 -4.43 0.07 -18.98
CA GLN A 214 -5.55 -0.85 -18.75
C GLN A 214 -5.73 -1.12 -17.25
N ASP A 215 -5.72 -2.39 -16.80
CA ASP A 215 -5.64 -2.81 -15.40
C ASP A 215 -4.30 -3.47 -15.04
N TYR A 216 -3.20 -2.97 -15.68
CA TYR A 216 -1.81 -3.35 -15.43
C TYR A 216 -0.93 -2.18 -15.00
N SER A 217 -1.51 -1.08 -14.58
CA SER A 217 -0.80 0.19 -14.39
C SER A 217 0.43 0.07 -13.50
N GLY A 218 0.34 -0.65 -12.40
CA GLY A 218 1.46 -0.85 -11.48
C GLY A 218 2.58 -1.68 -12.07
N SER A 219 2.25 -2.76 -12.78
CA SER A 219 3.25 -3.61 -13.44
C SER A 219 3.96 -2.88 -14.58
N GLU A 220 3.25 -2.06 -15.32
CA GLU A 220 3.82 -1.25 -16.40
C GLU A 220 4.76 -0.16 -15.85
N ILE A 221 4.34 0.57 -14.82
CA ILE A 221 5.19 1.56 -14.15
C ILE A 221 6.42 0.87 -13.55
N MET A 222 6.23 -0.23 -12.80
CA MET A 222 7.34 -0.90 -12.12
C MET A 222 8.34 -1.51 -13.11
N ARG A 223 7.86 -2.11 -14.21
CA ARG A 223 8.72 -2.60 -15.28
C ARG A 223 9.63 -1.48 -15.78
N THR A 224 9.06 -0.34 -16.12
CA THR A 224 9.79 0.79 -16.70
C THR A 224 10.83 1.36 -15.74
N ILE A 225 10.46 1.66 -14.48
CA ILE A 225 11.42 2.24 -13.53
C ILE A 225 12.48 1.23 -13.08
N ARG A 226 12.14 -0.08 -12.99
CA ARG A 226 13.12 -1.13 -12.72
C ARG A 226 14.16 -1.21 -13.85
N ASP A 227 13.69 -1.21 -15.10
CA ASP A 227 14.56 -1.29 -16.27
C ASP A 227 15.49 -0.06 -16.31
N GLU A 228 15.00 1.13 -15.92
CA GLU A 228 15.84 2.33 -15.81
C GLU A 228 16.90 2.22 -14.71
N VAL A 229 16.58 1.68 -13.53
CA VAL A 229 17.57 1.40 -12.47
C VAL A 229 18.69 0.51 -12.99
N LEU A 230 18.35 -0.53 -13.75
CA LEU A 230 19.33 -1.48 -14.33
C LEU A 230 20.14 -0.82 -15.46
N ASN A 231 19.52 -0.04 -16.32
CA ASN A 231 20.16 0.69 -17.43
C ASN A 231 21.19 1.71 -16.92
N LEU A 232 20.89 2.38 -15.82
CA LEU A 232 21.81 3.32 -15.15
C LEU A 232 22.95 2.61 -14.40
N GLY A 233 22.92 1.28 -14.30
CA GLY A 233 23.93 0.50 -13.59
C GLY A 233 23.93 0.72 -12.08
N ILE A 234 22.80 1.12 -11.51
CA ILE A 234 22.67 1.32 -10.05
C ILE A 234 22.79 -0.04 -9.36
N PRO A 235 23.70 -0.21 -8.38
CA PRO A 235 23.82 -1.47 -7.66
C PRO A 235 22.55 -1.85 -6.91
N VAL A 236 22.10 -3.08 -7.10
CA VAL A 236 20.94 -3.67 -6.41
C VAL A 236 21.37 -4.96 -5.72
N VAL A 237 21.21 -5.01 -4.40
CA VAL A 237 21.50 -6.20 -3.59
C VAL A 237 20.17 -6.87 -3.26
N GLU A 238 19.83 -7.91 -4.02
CA GLU A 238 18.59 -8.68 -3.89
C GLU A 238 18.69 -9.74 -2.80
N PHE A 239 17.54 -10.29 -2.37
CA PHE A 239 17.42 -11.30 -1.32
C PHE A 239 18.19 -10.93 -0.04
N THR A 240 18.26 -9.63 0.22
CA THR A 240 19.00 -9.07 1.35
C THR A 240 18.14 -8.00 2.03
N SER A 241 17.90 -8.18 3.33
CA SER A 241 17.05 -7.29 4.12
C SER A 241 17.88 -6.43 5.07
N ALA A 242 17.57 -5.15 5.18
CA ALA A 242 18.02 -4.39 6.33
C ALA A 242 17.31 -4.90 7.59
N VAL A 243 18.07 -5.22 8.63
CA VAL A 243 17.54 -5.74 9.89
C VAL A 243 17.68 -4.80 11.07
N GLU A 244 18.61 -3.84 11.00
CA GLU A 244 18.74 -2.69 11.90
C GLU A 244 19.38 -1.50 11.19
N LEU A 245 18.99 -0.29 11.59
CA LEU A 245 19.70 0.92 11.20
C LEU A 245 20.98 1.07 12.03
N LEU A 246 22.01 1.61 11.43
CA LEU A 246 23.22 2.06 12.13
C LEU A 246 23.09 3.54 12.47
N LYS A 247 23.50 3.90 13.67
CA LYS A 247 23.67 5.29 14.10
C LYS A 247 25.13 5.57 14.40
N ASP A 248 25.52 6.82 14.41
CA ASP A 248 26.83 7.24 14.92
C ASP A 248 26.69 7.88 16.32
N GLU A 249 27.81 8.27 16.91
CA GLU A 249 27.85 8.93 18.22
C GLU A 249 27.15 10.30 18.24
N LYS A 250 26.87 10.90 17.07
CA LYS A 250 26.08 12.13 16.95
C LYS A 250 24.56 11.85 16.89
N GLY A 251 24.16 10.57 16.90
CA GLY A 251 22.77 10.13 16.83
C GLY A 251 22.14 10.19 15.44
N GLN A 252 22.89 10.55 14.40
CA GLN A 252 22.44 10.52 13.02
C GLN A 252 22.51 9.11 12.44
N THR A 253 21.70 8.82 11.41
CA THR A 253 21.82 7.53 10.71
C THR A 253 23.16 7.46 9.97
N ALA A 254 23.77 6.27 9.98
CA ALA A 254 25.08 6.01 9.39
C ALA A 254 25.09 4.77 8.49
N GLY A 255 23.92 4.19 8.21
CA GLY A 255 23.78 3.01 7.38
C GLY A 255 22.82 1.98 7.96
N ALA A 256 23.05 0.70 7.64
CA ALA A 256 22.26 -0.42 8.14
C ALA A 256 23.08 -1.71 8.23
N VAL A 257 22.67 -2.60 9.14
CA VAL A 257 23.08 -4.01 9.11
C VAL A 257 22.12 -4.76 8.20
N LEU A 258 22.66 -5.51 7.29
CA LEU A 258 21.96 -6.27 6.28
C LEU A 258 22.06 -7.78 6.58
N LEU A 259 20.99 -8.51 6.27
CA LEU A 259 20.92 -9.96 6.36
C LEU A 259 20.68 -10.53 4.96
N ASN A 260 21.58 -11.35 4.46
CA ASN A 260 21.33 -12.15 3.28
C ASN A 260 20.30 -13.24 3.61
N MET A 261 19.15 -13.21 2.92
CA MET A 261 18.01 -14.09 3.22
C MET A 261 18.23 -15.53 2.77
N GLU A 262 19.22 -15.78 1.91
CA GLU A 262 19.55 -17.11 1.39
C GLU A 262 20.62 -17.80 2.22
N THR A 263 21.68 -17.06 2.61
CA THR A 263 22.82 -17.63 3.35
C THR A 263 22.73 -17.43 4.86
N GLY A 264 21.97 -16.44 5.32
CA GLY A 264 21.91 -16.04 6.72
C GLY A 264 23.09 -15.17 7.19
N ASP A 265 23.97 -14.76 6.28
CA ASP A 265 25.14 -13.93 6.60
C ASP A 265 24.75 -12.46 6.82
N TYR A 266 25.40 -11.84 7.80
CA TYR A 266 25.28 -10.40 8.03
C TYR A 266 26.38 -9.63 7.30
N SER A 267 26.02 -8.42 6.82
CA SER A 267 26.95 -7.46 6.25
C SER A 267 26.64 -6.05 6.73
N VAL A 268 27.65 -5.17 6.68
CA VAL A 268 27.55 -3.78 7.12
C VAL A 268 27.55 -2.86 5.91
N ALA A 269 26.46 -2.10 5.77
CA ALA A 269 26.37 -1.02 4.78
C ALA A 269 26.50 0.34 5.49
N ARG A 270 27.60 1.04 5.24
CA ARG A 270 27.79 2.42 5.68
C ARG A 270 27.18 3.37 4.64
N ALA A 271 26.43 4.37 5.09
CA ALA A 271 25.82 5.35 4.21
C ALA A 271 25.66 6.70 4.90
N LYS A 272 25.87 7.79 4.15
CA LYS A 272 25.70 9.17 4.64
C LYS A 272 24.24 9.55 4.83
N THR A 273 23.36 9.00 3.98
CA THR A 273 21.90 9.12 4.11
C THR A 273 21.26 7.76 3.88
N VAL A 274 20.17 7.50 4.57
CA VAL A 274 19.37 6.28 4.42
C VAL A 274 17.94 6.64 4.05
N VAL A 275 17.37 5.93 3.09
CA VAL A 275 15.98 6.10 2.67
C VAL A 275 15.22 4.80 2.90
N ILE A 276 14.22 4.83 3.79
CA ILE A 276 13.28 3.72 4.01
C ILE A 276 12.18 3.80 2.95
N ALA A 277 12.09 2.78 2.09
CA ALA A 277 11.09 2.64 1.03
C ALA A 277 10.51 1.20 1.00
N THR A 278 10.28 0.64 2.18
CA THR A 278 9.98 -0.78 2.40
C THR A 278 8.51 -1.16 2.19
N GLY A 279 7.64 -0.19 1.89
CA GLY A 279 6.20 -0.41 1.87
C GLY A 279 5.59 -0.53 3.27
N GLY A 280 4.36 -1.03 3.35
CA GLY A 280 3.56 -1.08 4.56
C GLY A 280 3.51 -2.46 5.23
N ALA A 281 2.34 -2.77 5.83
CA ALA A 281 2.15 -3.86 6.78
C ALA A 281 1.05 -4.87 6.38
N GLY A 282 0.60 -4.87 5.12
CA GLY A 282 -0.59 -5.65 4.73
C GLY A 282 -0.48 -7.17 4.92
N ARG A 283 0.74 -7.75 4.98
CA ARG A 283 0.96 -9.17 5.29
C ARG A 283 0.99 -9.49 6.78
N MET A 284 0.73 -8.51 7.62
CA MET A 284 0.48 -8.73 9.04
C MET A 284 -0.93 -9.28 9.31
N HIS A 285 -1.84 -9.28 8.32
CA HIS A 285 -3.20 -9.80 8.43
C HIS A 285 -3.98 -9.26 9.64
N TYR A 286 -3.93 -7.93 9.84
CA TYR A 286 -4.65 -7.28 10.94
C TYR A 286 -6.10 -7.80 11.05
N GLN A 287 -6.51 -8.18 12.25
CA GLN A 287 -7.83 -8.73 12.55
C GLN A 287 -8.20 -9.99 11.73
N GLY A 288 -7.22 -10.69 11.16
CA GLY A 288 -7.45 -11.88 10.35
C GLY A 288 -7.98 -11.62 8.94
N PHE A 289 -8.05 -10.37 8.48
CA PHE A 289 -8.49 -10.07 7.12
C PHE A 289 -7.57 -10.71 6.07
N PRO A 290 -8.12 -11.23 4.98
CA PRO A 290 -7.32 -11.57 3.81
C PRO A 290 -6.66 -10.30 3.27
N THR A 291 -5.58 -10.45 2.50
CA THR A 291 -4.80 -9.30 2.02
C THR A 291 -4.55 -9.36 0.53
N SER A 292 -4.60 -8.20 -0.11
CA SER A 292 -4.18 -8.00 -1.50
C SER A 292 -2.71 -7.57 -1.63
N ASN A 293 -1.96 -7.57 -0.52
CA ASN A 293 -0.58 -7.09 -0.50
C ASN A 293 0.43 -8.15 -0.97
N HIS A 294 1.54 -7.66 -1.49
CA HIS A 294 2.70 -8.45 -1.81
C HIS A 294 3.28 -9.14 -0.56
N TYR A 295 3.87 -10.33 -0.75
CA TYR A 295 4.41 -11.17 0.33
C TYR A 295 5.43 -10.44 1.25
N GLY A 296 6.13 -9.45 0.70
CA GLY A 296 7.11 -8.65 1.43
C GLY A 296 6.56 -7.54 2.34
N ALA A 297 5.25 -7.30 2.41
CA ALA A 297 4.66 -6.19 3.17
C ALA A 297 4.49 -6.54 4.66
N THR A 298 5.57 -6.56 5.42
CA THR A 298 5.67 -7.04 6.80
C THR A 298 6.11 -5.99 7.83
N ALA A 299 5.87 -4.71 7.54
CA ALA A 299 6.15 -3.57 8.42
C ALA A 299 7.64 -3.35 8.77
N ASP A 300 8.58 -3.92 8.02
CA ASP A 300 9.99 -3.94 8.40
C ASP A 300 10.55 -2.53 8.61
N GLY A 301 10.33 -1.60 7.66
CA GLY A 301 10.82 -0.23 7.77
C GLY A 301 10.19 0.55 8.91
N LEU A 302 8.91 0.26 9.24
CA LEU A 302 8.25 0.86 10.41
C LEU A 302 8.97 0.46 11.70
N VAL A 303 9.31 -0.82 11.83
CA VAL A 303 10.06 -1.34 12.99
C VAL A 303 11.46 -0.75 13.06
N LEU A 304 12.19 -0.73 11.94
CA LEU A 304 13.56 -0.20 11.89
C LEU A 304 13.61 1.27 12.30
N GLY A 305 12.77 2.10 11.68
CA GLY A 305 12.69 3.53 12.00
C GLY A 305 12.25 3.78 13.44
N TYR A 306 11.23 3.06 13.89
CA TYR A 306 10.69 3.19 15.25
C TYR A 306 11.71 2.83 16.33
N ARG A 307 12.39 1.69 16.19
CA ARG A 307 13.42 1.25 17.13
C ARG A 307 14.61 2.21 17.15
N ALA A 308 14.94 2.81 16.01
CA ALA A 308 15.97 3.84 15.94
C ALA A 308 15.55 5.19 16.57
N GLY A 309 14.26 5.39 16.86
CA GLY A 309 13.72 6.55 17.56
C GLY A 309 12.79 7.46 16.74
N ALA A 310 12.44 7.10 15.49
CA ALA A 310 11.49 7.87 14.69
C ALA A 310 10.04 7.63 15.16
N SER A 311 9.22 8.68 15.15
CA SER A 311 7.80 8.59 15.50
C SER A 311 6.96 8.05 14.35
N LEU A 312 5.81 7.44 14.71
CA LEU A 312 4.76 7.03 13.78
C LEU A 312 3.63 8.07 13.78
N LEU A 313 2.95 8.20 12.64
CA LEU A 313 1.74 9.02 12.51
C LEU A 313 0.64 8.17 11.90
N TYR A 314 -0.56 8.18 12.51
CA TYR A 314 -1.74 7.42 12.09
C TYR A 314 -1.48 5.90 11.92
N GLN A 315 -0.63 5.32 12.75
CA GLN A 315 -0.34 3.87 12.76
C GLN A 315 -1.59 3.02 13.05
N ASP A 316 -2.64 3.62 13.56
CA ASP A 316 -3.95 3.04 13.84
C ASP A 316 -4.94 3.16 12.67
N SER A 317 -4.50 3.66 11.51
CA SER A 317 -5.36 3.87 10.35
C SER A 317 -4.98 2.96 9.19
N ILE A 318 -5.89 2.06 8.86
CA ILE A 318 -5.68 1.02 7.85
C ILE A 318 -6.72 1.17 6.75
N GLN A 319 -6.31 0.98 5.51
CA GLN A 319 -7.25 0.92 4.40
C GLN A 319 -7.56 -0.52 4.05
N TYR A 320 -8.84 -0.85 4.12
CA TYR A 320 -9.40 -2.10 3.61
C TYR A 320 -9.96 -1.85 2.21
N HIS A 321 -9.44 -2.57 1.21
CA HIS A 321 -9.98 -2.46 -0.15
C HIS A 321 -11.35 -3.14 -0.18
N PRO A 322 -12.41 -2.46 -0.61
CA PRO A 322 -13.78 -2.99 -0.51
C PRO A 322 -14.00 -4.23 -1.37
N THR A 323 -13.19 -4.42 -2.41
CA THR A 323 -13.35 -5.51 -3.38
C THR A 323 -12.10 -6.38 -3.44
N GLY A 324 -11.99 -7.36 -2.55
CA GLY A 324 -11.07 -8.50 -2.64
C GLY A 324 -11.83 -9.74 -3.09
N ALA A 325 -11.23 -10.59 -3.92
CA ALA A 325 -11.83 -11.86 -4.33
C ALA A 325 -11.90 -12.81 -3.13
N ILE A 326 -13.04 -13.47 -2.92
CA ILE A 326 -13.16 -14.54 -1.91
C ILE A 326 -13.58 -15.87 -2.52
N TYR A 327 -13.97 -15.88 -3.78
CA TYR A 327 -14.31 -17.08 -4.53
C TYR A 327 -13.89 -16.92 -6.00
N PRO A 328 -13.32 -17.97 -6.63
CA PRO A 328 -12.90 -19.26 -6.05
C PRO A 328 -11.80 -19.12 -4.97
N SER A 329 -11.71 -20.13 -4.07
CA SER A 329 -10.77 -20.09 -2.92
C SER A 329 -9.30 -19.92 -3.31
N GLN A 330 -8.90 -20.33 -4.52
CA GLN A 330 -7.55 -20.21 -5.05
C GLN A 330 -7.10 -18.75 -5.25
N ILE A 331 -8.06 -17.83 -5.39
CA ILE A 331 -7.79 -16.39 -5.54
C ILE A 331 -8.22 -15.58 -4.31
N LEU A 332 -8.42 -16.25 -3.17
CA LEU A 332 -8.77 -15.57 -1.92
C LEU A 332 -7.76 -14.45 -1.61
N GLY A 333 -8.27 -13.24 -1.40
CA GLY A 333 -7.47 -12.04 -1.12
C GLY A 333 -6.92 -11.33 -2.36
N ALA A 334 -7.03 -11.91 -3.56
CA ALA A 334 -6.61 -11.22 -4.77
C ALA A 334 -7.39 -9.91 -4.96
N LEU A 335 -6.67 -8.88 -5.43
CA LEU A 335 -7.28 -7.58 -5.69
C LEU A 335 -8.32 -7.70 -6.83
N VAL A 336 -9.52 -7.22 -6.58
CA VAL A 336 -10.47 -6.88 -7.64
C VAL A 336 -10.46 -5.37 -7.76
N THR A 337 -9.78 -4.88 -8.78
CA THR A 337 -9.50 -3.45 -8.95
C THR A 337 -10.77 -2.59 -8.87
N GLU A 338 -10.65 -1.42 -8.28
CA GLU A 338 -11.73 -0.42 -8.24
C GLU A 338 -12.22 -0.04 -9.65
N LYS A 339 -11.39 -0.22 -10.67
CA LYS A 339 -11.74 0.02 -12.07
C LYS A 339 -12.98 -0.78 -12.49
N VAL A 340 -13.20 -1.97 -11.95
CA VAL A 340 -14.41 -2.79 -12.19
C VAL A 340 -15.69 -2.00 -11.83
N ARG A 341 -15.67 -1.28 -10.69
CA ARG A 341 -16.78 -0.39 -10.27
C ARG A 341 -16.84 0.89 -11.12
N SER A 342 -15.69 1.43 -11.48
CA SER A 342 -15.61 2.64 -12.31
C SER A 342 -16.12 2.45 -13.74
N VAL A 343 -16.14 1.22 -14.24
CA VAL A 343 -16.66 0.90 -15.58
C VAL A 343 -18.09 0.36 -15.55
N GLY A 344 -18.75 0.34 -14.38
CA GLY A 344 -20.19 0.15 -14.29
C GLY A 344 -20.70 -1.00 -13.40
N ALA A 345 -19.83 -1.80 -12.76
CA ALA A 345 -20.28 -2.82 -11.83
C ALA A 345 -20.85 -2.23 -10.54
N GLN A 346 -21.94 -2.79 -10.03
CA GLN A 346 -22.58 -2.41 -8.78
C GLN A 346 -22.30 -3.42 -7.66
N LEU A 347 -22.23 -2.92 -6.42
CA LEU A 347 -22.21 -3.71 -5.20
C LEU A 347 -23.64 -4.11 -4.83
N VAL A 348 -23.90 -5.41 -4.74
CA VAL A 348 -25.23 -5.98 -4.59
C VAL A 348 -25.22 -7.06 -3.51
N ASN A 349 -26.16 -7.03 -2.58
CA ASN A 349 -26.27 -8.04 -1.53
C ASN A 349 -26.89 -9.36 -2.03
N ALA A 350 -27.00 -10.37 -1.17
CA ALA A 350 -27.54 -11.68 -1.51
C ALA A 350 -29.00 -11.66 -1.99
N ASN A 351 -29.75 -10.59 -1.68
CA ASN A 351 -31.15 -10.42 -2.09
C ASN A 351 -31.31 -9.71 -3.44
N GLY A 352 -30.21 -9.27 -4.06
CA GLY A 352 -30.24 -8.54 -5.32
C GLY A 352 -30.38 -7.02 -5.15
N GLU A 353 -30.18 -6.47 -3.96
CA GLU A 353 -30.32 -5.05 -3.65
C GLU A 353 -29.00 -4.33 -3.73
N ALA A 354 -28.93 -3.21 -4.46
CA ALA A 354 -27.79 -2.28 -4.41
C ALA A 354 -27.95 -1.40 -3.15
N TYR A 355 -26.97 -1.46 -2.27
CA TYR A 355 -27.07 -0.88 -0.93
C TYR A 355 -26.18 0.35 -0.71
N ILE A 356 -25.27 0.63 -1.66
CA ILE A 356 -24.33 1.76 -1.57
C ILE A 356 -23.90 2.21 -2.97
N HIS A 357 -23.55 3.49 -3.11
CA HIS A 357 -23.00 4.00 -4.35
C HIS A 357 -21.62 3.36 -4.64
N PRO A 358 -21.38 2.78 -5.82
CA PRO A 358 -20.17 1.99 -6.10
C PRO A 358 -18.87 2.81 -6.04
N LEU A 359 -18.93 4.13 -6.22
CA LEU A 359 -17.79 5.03 -6.18
C LEU A 359 -17.77 5.94 -4.93
N GLU A 360 -18.33 5.50 -3.81
CA GLU A 360 -18.01 6.07 -2.50
C GLU A 360 -16.52 5.85 -2.15
N THR A 361 -16.02 6.52 -1.13
CA THR A 361 -14.66 6.30 -0.62
C THR A 361 -14.48 4.85 -0.17
N ARG A 362 -13.23 4.36 -0.15
CA ARG A 362 -12.95 2.94 0.10
C ARG A 362 -13.40 2.46 1.46
N ASP A 363 -13.18 3.26 2.49
CA ASP A 363 -13.60 3.01 3.86
C ASP A 363 -15.12 2.87 3.98
N VAL A 364 -15.87 3.77 3.35
CA VAL A 364 -17.34 3.74 3.31
C VAL A 364 -17.83 2.49 2.57
N ASN A 365 -17.26 2.17 1.41
CA ASN A 365 -17.62 0.96 0.67
C ASN A 365 -17.26 -0.32 1.42
N ALA A 366 -16.08 -0.38 2.06
CA ALA A 366 -15.66 -1.55 2.85
C ALA A 366 -16.62 -1.77 4.03
N SER A 367 -16.95 -0.71 4.77
CA SER A 367 -17.91 -0.77 5.87
C SER A 367 -19.30 -1.19 5.42
N GLY A 368 -19.74 -0.73 4.23
CA GLY A 368 -21.00 -1.17 3.64
C GLY A 368 -21.04 -2.66 3.33
N VAL A 369 -19.94 -3.23 2.81
CA VAL A 369 -19.84 -4.68 2.56
C VAL A 369 -19.87 -5.46 3.88
N ILE A 370 -19.12 -5.01 4.89
CA ILE A 370 -19.10 -5.65 6.21
C ILE A 370 -20.50 -5.66 6.83
N ARG A 371 -21.18 -4.51 6.81
CA ARG A 371 -22.58 -4.39 7.29
C ARG A 371 -23.50 -5.42 6.63
N GLU A 372 -23.49 -5.53 5.30
CA GLU A 372 -24.36 -6.48 4.61
C GLU A 372 -24.08 -7.93 5.03
N CYS A 373 -22.82 -8.28 5.27
CA CYS A 373 -22.43 -9.61 5.72
C CYS A 373 -22.82 -9.88 7.17
N GLU A 374 -22.64 -8.93 8.08
CA GLU A 374 -22.96 -9.07 9.51
C GLU A 374 -24.46 -9.09 9.76
N GLU A 375 -25.23 -8.30 9.02
CA GLU A 375 -26.69 -8.26 9.09
C GLU A 375 -27.39 -9.42 8.33
N GLY A 376 -26.63 -10.41 7.86
CA GLY A 376 -27.16 -11.63 7.26
C GLY A 376 -27.61 -11.50 5.79
N ARG A 377 -27.23 -10.41 5.11
CA ARG A 377 -27.50 -10.21 3.68
C ARG A 377 -26.28 -10.53 2.80
N GLY A 378 -25.25 -11.13 3.38
CA GLY A 378 -24.07 -11.63 2.66
C GLY A 378 -24.33 -12.94 1.94
N VAL A 379 -23.49 -13.22 0.94
CA VAL A 379 -23.44 -14.49 0.20
C VAL A 379 -22.40 -15.38 0.87
N GLU A 380 -22.82 -16.57 1.30
CA GLU A 380 -21.90 -17.56 1.87
C GLU A 380 -21.24 -18.36 0.74
N VAL A 381 -19.89 -18.38 0.74
CA VAL A 381 -19.09 -19.19 -0.19
C VAL A 381 -18.63 -20.49 0.47
N PRO A 382 -18.25 -21.52 -0.30
CA PRO A 382 -17.66 -22.73 0.25
C PRO A 382 -16.48 -22.41 1.19
N GLY A 383 -16.51 -22.93 2.41
CA GLY A 383 -15.53 -22.60 3.47
C GLY A 383 -16.07 -21.63 4.52
N GLY A 384 -17.32 -21.17 4.39
CA GLY A 384 -18.02 -20.39 5.43
C GLY A 384 -17.74 -18.89 5.43
N LEU A 385 -16.90 -18.40 4.54
CA LEU A 385 -16.71 -16.95 4.37
C LEU A 385 -17.97 -16.33 3.74
N LYS A 386 -18.23 -15.08 4.08
CA LYS A 386 -19.35 -14.30 3.52
C LYS A 386 -18.82 -13.10 2.75
N GLY A 387 -19.51 -12.75 1.69
CA GLY A 387 -19.23 -11.55 0.89
C GLY A 387 -20.47 -11.01 0.23
N VAL A 388 -20.31 -10.10 -0.70
CA VAL A 388 -21.39 -9.55 -1.51
C VAL A 388 -21.08 -9.74 -2.98
N TRP A 389 -22.09 -9.60 -3.83
CA TRP A 389 -21.92 -9.64 -5.27
C TRP A 389 -21.35 -8.30 -5.79
N LEU A 390 -20.43 -8.41 -6.71
CA LEU A 390 -20.08 -7.34 -7.64
C LEU A 390 -20.68 -7.73 -9.00
N ASP A 391 -21.73 -7.02 -9.42
CA ASP A 391 -22.51 -7.35 -10.63
C ASP A 391 -21.77 -6.89 -11.90
N THR A 392 -20.78 -7.69 -12.27
CA THR A 392 -19.88 -7.43 -13.41
C THR A 392 -20.57 -7.51 -14.78
N PRO A 393 -21.62 -8.37 -15.03
CA PRO A 393 -22.36 -8.33 -16.29
C PRO A 393 -22.95 -6.98 -16.65
N MET A 394 -23.21 -6.10 -15.68
CA MET A 394 -23.67 -4.74 -15.95
C MET A 394 -22.69 -3.94 -16.82
N ILE A 395 -21.40 -4.23 -16.74
CA ILE A 395 -20.36 -3.55 -17.54
C ILE A 395 -20.59 -3.77 -19.03
N GLU A 396 -20.90 -5.02 -19.44
CA GLU A 396 -21.19 -5.35 -20.83
C GLU A 396 -22.51 -4.73 -21.30
N ILE A 397 -23.51 -4.65 -20.40
CA ILE A 397 -24.81 -4.07 -20.74
C ILE A 397 -24.70 -2.56 -20.93
N LEU A 398 -23.95 -1.87 -20.06
CA LEU A 398 -23.80 -0.40 -20.10
C LEU A 398 -22.80 0.05 -21.16
N GLY A 399 -21.67 -0.68 -21.31
CA GLY A 399 -20.57 -0.30 -22.17
C GLY A 399 -20.57 -0.97 -23.56
N GLY A 400 -21.42 -1.98 -23.77
CA GLY A 400 -21.46 -2.83 -24.95
C GLY A 400 -20.60 -4.09 -24.81
N GLU A 401 -20.86 -5.06 -25.65
CA GLU A 401 -20.14 -6.33 -25.69
C GLU A 401 -18.64 -6.15 -25.90
N GLY A 402 -17.81 -6.85 -25.13
CA GLY A 402 -16.34 -6.77 -25.17
C GLY A 402 -15.74 -5.67 -24.27
N THR A 403 -16.54 -4.89 -23.55
CA THR A 403 -16.04 -3.83 -22.66
C THR A 403 -15.14 -4.38 -21.56
N ILE A 404 -15.49 -5.52 -20.95
CA ILE A 404 -14.69 -6.17 -19.89
C ILE A 404 -13.33 -6.57 -20.45
N GLU A 405 -13.30 -7.26 -21.60
CA GLU A 405 -12.04 -7.70 -22.23
C GLU A 405 -11.13 -6.53 -22.61
N LYS A 406 -11.71 -5.41 -23.05
CA LYS A 406 -10.96 -4.22 -23.45
C LYS A 406 -10.46 -3.40 -22.28
N ARG A 407 -11.30 -3.21 -21.24
CA ARG A 407 -11.03 -2.23 -20.16
C ARG A 407 -10.38 -2.84 -18.92
N ILE A 408 -10.62 -4.14 -18.64
CA ILE A 408 -10.14 -4.87 -17.46
C ILE A 408 -9.68 -6.28 -17.83
N PRO A 409 -8.76 -6.43 -18.80
CA PRO A 409 -8.31 -7.73 -19.32
C PRO A 409 -7.62 -8.60 -18.26
N ALA A 410 -6.91 -8.01 -17.27
CA ALA A 410 -6.27 -8.77 -16.20
C ALA A 410 -7.31 -9.44 -15.30
N MET A 411 -8.33 -8.69 -14.87
CA MET A 411 -9.45 -9.23 -14.08
C MET A 411 -10.18 -10.33 -14.84
N PHE A 412 -10.49 -10.08 -16.11
CA PHE A 412 -11.15 -11.08 -16.95
C PHE A 412 -10.35 -12.37 -17.02
N ARG A 413 -9.04 -12.31 -17.30
CA ARG A 413 -8.17 -13.50 -17.34
C ARG A 413 -8.06 -14.20 -16.00
N MET A 414 -7.92 -13.44 -14.91
CA MET A 414 -7.84 -14.00 -13.56
C MET A 414 -9.04 -14.90 -13.28
N TYR A 415 -10.27 -14.42 -13.49
CA TYR A 415 -11.47 -15.19 -13.24
C TYR A 415 -11.69 -16.31 -14.26
N MET A 416 -11.42 -16.07 -15.55
CA MET A 416 -11.53 -17.08 -16.60
C MET A 416 -10.62 -18.29 -16.37
N ASN A 417 -9.43 -18.12 -15.79
CA ASN A 417 -8.52 -19.22 -15.42
C ASN A 417 -9.19 -20.23 -14.45
N TYR A 418 -10.21 -19.79 -13.73
CA TYR A 418 -10.99 -20.63 -12.82
C TYR A 418 -12.40 -20.90 -13.31
N GLY A 419 -12.67 -20.63 -14.59
CA GLY A 419 -13.96 -20.91 -15.22
C GLY A 419 -15.08 -19.93 -14.87
N VAL A 420 -14.79 -18.79 -14.23
CA VAL A 420 -15.76 -17.73 -13.94
C VAL A 420 -15.77 -16.71 -15.06
N ASP A 421 -16.80 -16.70 -15.89
CA ASP A 421 -16.99 -15.70 -16.93
C ASP A 421 -17.73 -14.48 -16.36
N MET A 422 -16.96 -13.48 -15.92
CA MET A 422 -17.48 -12.26 -15.30
C MET A 422 -18.32 -11.37 -16.25
N ARG A 423 -18.37 -11.68 -17.54
CA ARG A 423 -19.29 -11.06 -18.50
C ARG A 423 -20.73 -11.58 -18.33
N LYS A 424 -20.88 -12.78 -17.78
CA LYS A 424 -22.14 -13.52 -17.69
C LYS A 424 -22.67 -13.69 -16.28
N VAL A 425 -21.76 -13.78 -15.29
CA VAL A 425 -22.13 -13.99 -13.88
C VAL A 425 -21.40 -12.98 -12.99
N PRO A 426 -22.04 -12.50 -11.91
CA PRO A 426 -21.39 -11.65 -10.93
C PRO A 426 -20.28 -12.40 -10.19
N ILE A 427 -19.36 -11.66 -9.59
CA ILE A 427 -18.26 -12.19 -8.76
C ILE A 427 -18.49 -11.85 -7.29
N VAL A 428 -18.02 -12.71 -6.39
CA VAL A 428 -18.16 -12.48 -4.93
C VAL A 428 -16.91 -11.82 -4.39
N ILE A 429 -17.13 -10.75 -3.61
CA ILE A 429 -16.05 -9.95 -3.02
C ILE A 429 -16.28 -9.72 -1.52
N TYR A 430 -15.17 -9.44 -0.81
CA TYR A 430 -15.16 -8.98 0.57
C TYR A 430 -13.97 -8.04 0.80
N PRO A 431 -13.99 -7.14 1.79
CA PRO A 431 -12.85 -6.27 2.07
C PRO A 431 -11.57 -7.04 2.39
N THR A 432 -10.46 -6.53 1.86
CA THR A 432 -9.11 -7.06 2.10
C THR A 432 -8.21 -5.99 2.67
N LEU A 433 -7.31 -6.37 3.57
CA LEU A 433 -6.23 -5.51 4.03
C LEU A 433 -5.39 -5.07 2.83
N HIS A 434 -5.24 -3.76 2.62
CA HIS A 434 -4.73 -3.24 1.36
C HIS A 434 -3.62 -2.20 1.50
N TYR A 435 -3.76 -1.22 2.39
CA TYR A 435 -2.83 -0.10 2.48
C TYR A 435 -2.71 0.41 3.92
N GLN A 436 -1.48 0.67 4.36
CA GLN A 436 -1.19 1.34 5.60
C GLN A 436 -1.29 2.86 5.38
N ASN A 437 -2.34 3.54 5.90
CA ASN A 437 -2.48 4.99 5.75
C ASN A 437 -1.44 5.76 6.57
N GLY A 438 -1.08 5.25 7.75
CA GLY A 438 -0.04 5.78 8.59
C GLY A 438 1.35 5.20 8.28
N GLY A 439 2.35 5.66 9.00
CA GLY A 439 3.74 5.23 8.83
C GLY A 439 4.69 6.10 9.64
N LEU A 440 5.97 6.05 9.31
CA LEU A 440 6.98 6.93 9.91
C LEU A 440 6.68 8.39 9.58
N GLU A 441 6.67 9.24 10.59
CA GLU A 441 6.36 10.66 10.41
C GLU A 441 7.46 11.39 9.66
N ILE A 442 7.09 12.10 8.59
CA ILE A 442 8.02 12.87 7.75
C ILE A 442 7.63 14.35 7.67
N ASP A 443 8.60 15.17 7.33
CA ASP A 443 8.39 16.56 6.91
C ASP A 443 8.13 16.68 5.40
N GLY A 444 7.94 17.90 4.91
CA GLY A 444 7.69 18.17 3.49
C GLY A 444 8.79 17.72 2.54
N ASP A 445 10.00 17.50 3.01
CA ASP A 445 11.16 17.05 2.24
C ASP A 445 11.42 15.53 2.36
N GLY A 446 10.66 14.83 3.19
CA GLY A 446 10.75 13.38 3.38
C GLY A 446 11.67 12.96 4.53
N PHE A 447 12.22 13.89 5.30
CA PHE A 447 13.05 13.58 6.48
C PHE A 447 12.20 13.22 7.69
N THR A 448 12.69 12.27 8.50
CA THR A 448 12.17 12.09 9.85
C THR A 448 12.63 13.25 10.74
N LYS A 449 11.80 13.60 11.72
CA LYS A 449 12.09 14.72 12.62
C LYS A 449 13.18 14.37 13.63
N GLU A 450 13.19 13.15 14.12
CA GLU A 450 13.99 12.73 15.27
C GLU A 450 15.38 12.21 14.88
N ILE A 451 15.53 11.68 13.66
CA ILE A 451 16.78 11.04 13.24
C ILE A 451 17.37 11.79 12.05
N PRO A 452 18.45 12.53 12.23
CA PRO A 452 19.11 13.20 11.12
C PRO A 452 19.55 12.23 10.03
N ASN A 453 19.46 12.66 8.77
CA ASN A 453 19.86 11.94 7.56
C ASN A 453 19.04 10.68 7.25
N LEU A 454 17.91 10.47 7.94
CA LEU A 454 16.93 9.42 7.65
C LEU A 454 15.75 10.01 6.89
N LEU A 455 15.49 9.49 5.69
CA LEU A 455 14.33 9.82 4.87
C LEU A 455 13.40 8.60 4.75
N VAL A 456 12.13 8.87 4.47
CA VAL A 456 11.14 7.82 4.22
C VAL A 456 10.30 8.20 3.00
N ALA A 457 9.97 7.24 2.16
CA ALA A 457 9.14 7.44 0.97
C ALA A 457 8.16 6.27 0.73
N GLY A 458 7.03 6.59 0.10
CA GLY A 458 5.98 5.64 -0.21
C GLY A 458 5.20 5.20 1.03
N GLU A 459 4.59 4.04 0.97
CA GLU A 459 3.68 3.52 2.00
C GLU A 459 4.29 3.39 3.42
N ALA A 460 5.62 3.43 3.54
CA ALA A 460 6.28 3.47 4.84
C ALA A 460 6.16 4.83 5.54
N ALA A 461 5.79 5.90 4.80
CA ALA A 461 5.67 7.26 5.31
C ALA A 461 4.25 7.58 5.78
N GLY A 462 4.13 8.19 6.95
CA GLY A 462 2.87 8.66 7.51
C GLY A 462 2.59 10.13 7.21
N GLY A 463 1.30 10.51 7.15
CA GLY A 463 0.84 11.89 7.01
C GLY A 463 0.48 12.35 5.61
N ILE A 464 0.81 11.59 4.56
CA ILE A 464 0.53 11.97 3.16
C ILE A 464 -0.97 11.87 2.85
N HIS A 465 -1.61 10.78 3.26
CA HIS A 465 -2.99 10.44 2.88
C HIS A 465 -4.01 10.63 4.00
N GLY A 466 -3.61 11.18 5.13
CA GLY A 466 -4.46 11.26 6.30
C GLY A 466 -4.89 9.88 6.79
N ARG A 467 -6.20 9.68 6.99
CA ARG A 467 -6.75 8.42 7.50
C ARG A 467 -7.43 7.55 6.44
N ASN A 468 -7.46 8.00 5.19
CA ASN A 468 -8.00 7.20 4.08
C ASN A 468 -7.45 7.69 2.74
N ARG A 469 -6.75 6.84 2.04
CA ARG A 469 -6.11 7.14 0.76
C ARG A 469 -7.11 7.00 -0.40
N LEU A 470 -7.12 7.96 -1.32
CA LEU A 470 -7.86 7.83 -2.57
C LEU A 470 -7.14 6.93 -3.59
N MET A 471 -7.90 6.25 -4.43
CA MET A 471 -7.39 5.41 -5.52
C MET A 471 -6.38 6.17 -6.39
N GLY A 472 -5.28 5.51 -6.77
CA GLY A 472 -4.24 6.09 -7.64
C GLY A 472 -3.23 6.99 -6.93
N ASN A 473 -3.54 7.49 -5.73
CA ASN A 473 -2.61 8.32 -4.98
C ASN A 473 -1.44 7.53 -4.36
N SER A 474 -1.55 6.21 -4.20
CA SER A 474 -0.38 5.43 -3.76
C SER A 474 0.70 5.31 -4.83
N LEU A 475 0.31 5.07 -6.09
CA LEU A 475 1.28 5.12 -7.19
C LEU A 475 1.87 6.52 -7.37
N LEU A 476 1.05 7.56 -7.19
CA LEU A 476 1.54 8.93 -7.21
C LEU A 476 2.52 9.22 -6.08
N ASP A 477 2.19 8.79 -4.86
CA ASP A 477 3.04 8.93 -3.68
C ASP A 477 4.41 8.28 -3.90
N VAL A 478 4.47 7.00 -4.32
CA VAL A 478 5.75 6.32 -4.50
C VAL A 478 6.63 7.00 -5.57
N ILE A 479 6.05 7.64 -6.58
CA ILE A 479 6.79 8.37 -7.59
C ILE A 479 7.21 9.76 -7.08
N VAL A 480 6.28 10.54 -6.54
CA VAL A 480 6.57 11.91 -6.10
C VAL A 480 7.53 11.92 -4.91
N PHE A 481 7.21 11.17 -3.85
CA PHE A 481 8.06 11.15 -2.65
C PHE A 481 9.32 10.31 -2.84
N GLY A 482 9.31 9.28 -3.67
CA GLY A 482 10.51 8.55 -4.07
C GLY A 482 11.52 9.46 -4.77
N ARG A 483 11.08 10.16 -5.81
CA ARG A 483 11.92 11.13 -6.54
C ARG A 483 12.42 12.27 -5.65
N ASN A 484 11.53 12.82 -4.81
CA ASN A 484 11.91 13.87 -3.86
C ASN A 484 12.97 13.36 -2.88
N ALA A 485 12.78 12.18 -2.27
CA ALA A 485 13.73 11.61 -1.32
C ALA A 485 15.11 11.39 -1.97
N GLY A 486 15.15 10.93 -3.22
CA GLY A 486 16.41 10.77 -3.97
C GLY A 486 17.19 12.07 -4.13
N LYS A 487 16.49 13.13 -4.60
CA LYS A 487 17.08 14.47 -4.75
C LYS A 487 17.58 15.04 -3.41
N LYS A 488 16.77 14.89 -2.35
CA LYS A 488 17.11 15.41 -1.01
C LYS A 488 18.22 14.61 -0.35
N ALA A 489 18.23 13.29 -0.48
CA ALA A 489 19.31 12.44 0.03
C ALA A 489 20.63 12.76 -0.65
N ALA A 490 20.65 12.90 -1.98
CA ALA A 490 21.84 13.26 -2.75
C ALA A 490 22.36 14.68 -2.46
N ALA A 491 21.48 15.61 -2.13
CA ALA A 491 21.90 16.94 -1.68
C ALA A 491 22.49 16.86 -0.27
N LYS A 492 21.80 16.17 0.64
CA LYS A 492 22.17 16.06 2.04
C LYS A 492 23.50 15.33 2.27
N CYS A 493 23.76 14.24 1.52
CA CYS A 493 24.98 13.44 1.71
C CYS A 493 26.29 14.24 1.52
N LYS A 494 26.24 15.38 0.81
CA LYS A 494 27.39 16.27 0.60
C LYS A 494 27.79 17.04 1.86
N GLU A 495 26.90 17.13 2.83
CA GLU A 495 27.08 17.86 4.09
C GLU A 495 27.34 16.92 5.28
N VAL A 496 27.19 15.61 5.08
CA VAL A 496 27.25 14.61 6.16
C VAL A 496 28.68 14.14 6.37
N GLU A 497 29.17 14.33 7.60
CA GLU A 497 30.37 13.70 8.13
C GLU A 497 29.94 12.64 9.15
N LEU A 498 30.17 11.37 8.81
CA LEU A 498 29.87 10.23 9.69
C LEU A 498 30.91 10.11 10.79
N GLY A 499 30.44 9.85 11.99
CA GLY A 499 31.24 9.44 13.13
C GLY A 499 31.39 7.93 13.25
N GLU A 500 31.75 7.45 14.43
CA GLU A 500 31.86 6.02 14.73
C GLU A 500 30.45 5.38 14.78
N MET A 501 30.27 4.31 14.00
CA MET A 501 28.99 3.59 13.92
C MET A 501 28.76 2.75 15.18
N ASN A 502 27.50 2.70 15.63
CA ASN A 502 27.08 1.89 16.78
C ASN A 502 25.66 1.34 16.62
N LEU A 503 25.29 0.46 17.52
CA LEU A 503 23.96 -0.17 17.67
C LEU A 503 23.39 0.09 19.08
N ASP A 504 23.80 1.13 19.76
CA ASP A 504 23.44 1.41 21.17
C ASP A 504 21.92 1.56 21.36
N HIS A 505 21.23 2.05 20.35
CA HIS A 505 19.77 2.18 20.38
C HIS A 505 19.05 0.84 20.55
N ILE A 506 19.61 -0.29 20.09
CA ILE A 506 19.02 -1.63 20.28
C ILE A 506 18.99 -1.97 21.76
N TYR A 507 20.11 -1.77 22.45
CA TYR A 507 20.23 -2.08 23.87
C TYR A 507 19.40 -1.11 24.74
N ALA A 508 19.34 0.14 24.34
CA ALA A 508 18.48 1.13 25.01
C ALA A 508 17.00 0.76 24.88
N TYR A 509 16.57 0.34 23.68
CA TYR A 509 15.21 -0.11 23.41
C TYR A 509 14.84 -1.37 24.19
N GLU A 510 15.73 -2.36 24.23
CA GLU A 510 15.55 -3.59 25.02
C GLU A 510 15.40 -3.29 26.51
N LYS A 511 16.19 -2.36 27.03
CA LYS A 511 16.06 -1.90 28.43
C LYS A 511 14.70 -1.25 28.71
N GLU A 512 14.17 -0.49 27.74
CA GLU A 512 12.86 0.13 27.84
C GLU A 512 11.75 -0.93 27.79
N LEU A 513 11.84 -1.94 26.90
CA LEU A 513 10.91 -3.08 26.85
C LEU A 513 10.82 -3.80 28.20
N LYS A 514 11.97 -4.11 28.82
CA LYS A 514 12.05 -4.74 30.14
C LYS A 514 11.41 -3.88 31.22
N ALA A 515 11.72 -2.60 31.26
CA ALA A 515 11.17 -1.67 32.23
C ALA A 515 9.64 -1.48 32.09
N ALA A 516 9.11 -1.63 30.88
CA ALA A 516 7.67 -1.54 30.59
C ALA A 516 6.91 -2.87 30.78
N GLY A 517 7.60 -3.98 31.11
CA GLY A 517 7.00 -5.31 31.16
C GLY A 517 6.39 -5.72 29.81
N ALA A 518 7.08 -5.35 28.73
CA ALA A 518 6.67 -5.61 27.34
C ALA A 518 7.54 -6.68 26.66
N GLU A 519 8.28 -7.45 27.45
CA GLU A 519 9.14 -8.51 26.92
C GLU A 519 8.32 -9.58 26.20
N THR A 520 8.83 -10.04 25.09
CA THR A 520 8.28 -11.14 24.27
C THR A 520 9.43 -12.00 23.75
N ASP A 521 9.14 -13.25 23.41
CA ASP A 521 10.06 -14.15 22.72
C ASP A 521 10.12 -13.91 21.20
N LYS A 522 9.34 -12.94 20.71
CA LYS A 522 9.31 -12.60 19.30
C LYS A 522 10.46 -11.69 18.91
N VAL A 523 10.88 -11.85 17.66
CA VAL A 523 11.99 -11.10 17.05
C VAL A 523 11.47 -10.29 15.87
N SER A 524 11.88 -9.03 15.78
CA SER A 524 11.55 -8.14 14.65
C SER A 524 12.80 -7.53 14.04
N PRO A 525 12.74 -7.09 12.77
CA PRO A 525 11.62 -7.17 11.85
C PRO A 525 11.25 -8.61 11.49
N LEU A 526 9.97 -8.81 11.08
CA LEU A 526 9.44 -10.13 10.72
C LEU A 526 10.09 -10.69 9.45
N LEU A 527 10.43 -9.84 8.52
CA LEU A 527 10.99 -10.08 7.19
C LEU A 527 10.01 -10.73 6.23
N LEU A 528 9.60 -11.97 6.48
CA LEU A 528 8.64 -12.71 5.66
C LEU A 528 7.56 -13.34 6.55
N PRO A 529 6.29 -13.35 6.11
CA PRO A 529 5.23 -14.00 6.86
C PRO A 529 5.44 -15.52 6.85
N ASN A 530 5.17 -16.17 7.98
CA ASN A 530 5.28 -17.63 8.10
C ASN A 530 3.88 -18.26 8.00
N TYR A 531 3.55 -18.82 6.84
CA TYR A 531 2.30 -19.55 6.60
C TYR A 531 2.41 -21.06 6.84
N ALA A 532 3.61 -21.58 7.19
CA ALA A 532 3.82 -23.02 7.42
C ALA A 532 3.22 -23.50 8.75
N ARG A 533 2.96 -22.60 9.69
CA ARG A 533 2.29 -22.90 10.95
C ARG A 533 0.80 -22.58 10.82
N HIS A 534 0.04 -23.52 10.27
CA HIS A 534 -1.40 -23.60 10.51
C HIS A 534 -1.60 -24.21 11.91
N GLU A 535 -1.22 -23.51 12.95
CA GLU A 535 -1.82 -23.74 14.25
C GLU A 535 -3.22 -23.11 14.16
N GLN A 536 -4.20 -23.97 14.28
CA GLN A 536 -5.61 -23.69 14.28
C GLN A 536 -5.89 -22.46 15.16
N ARG A 537 -6.41 -21.42 14.54
CA ARG A 537 -7.11 -20.34 15.24
C ARG A 537 -8.61 -20.65 15.27
#